data_7fe8ba327dc613d80f1ecc9b8fb776d0
#
_entry.id   7fe8ba327dc613d80f1ecc9b8fb776d0
#
_cell.length_a   1.000
_cell.length_b   1.000
_cell.length_c   1.000
_cell.angle_alpha   90.00
_cell.angle_beta   90.00
_cell.angle_gamma   90.00
#
_symmetry.space_group_name_H-M   'P 1'
#
loop_
_entity.id
_entity.type
_entity.pdbx_description
1 polymer ?
#
loop_
_entity_poly.entity_id
_entity_poly.type
_entity_poly.pdbx_seq_one_letter_code
_entity_poly.pdbx_strand_id
1 'polypeptide(L)'
;GIIDFGNARLDFLKRYGHFEAGIPSADTLARVMGMINSAALQRSFIAWMKDCHTLTDGEVIAIDGKTLRGSYDRSKGKGTIHMVNAFATANGMSIGQQKVDSKSNEITAIPKLLELLGVKGCLVTIDAMGCQKKIAQKILDKEADYLLAVKGNQGMLEQAFDDYFRMDMLQNFDGSSYSTQEKSHGRMETRVALVNRDLSVLGDIEHEWPELKTMGIVASIRQESAVATEQDVSIRYYICSKDLEAQTLLEATRSHWGVEVMHWSLDTAFCEDNSRIRADDRAEAFAMIRQMCLNLLKSETTFKGGIKRKRMNCAMDENYLSKVLVSFT
;
A
#
# COMPACT_ATOMS: atom_id res chain seq x y z
N GLY A 1 -8.12 -13.57 25.12
CA GLY A 1 -7.75 -12.51 24.18
C GLY A 1 -8.36 -11.15 24.47
N ILE A 2 -9.32 -10.67 23.67
CA ILE A 2 -9.92 -9.32 23.84
C ILE A 2 -10.62 -9.19 25.20
N ILE A 3 -11.39 -10.18 25.59
CA ILE A 3 -12.13 -10.17 26.87
C ILE A 3 -11.18 -10.19 28.06
N ASP A 4 -10.15 -11.03 28.02
CA ASP A 4 -9.16 -11.13 29.12
C ASP A 4 -8.40 -9.81 29.28
N PHE A 5 -8.00 -9.20 28.16
CA PHE A 5 -7.37 -7.85 28.17
C PHE A 5 -8.33 -6.81 28.75
N GLY A 6 -9.61 -6.82 28.31
CA GLY A 6 -10.62 -5.90 28.80
C GLY A 6 -10.84 -6.01 30.30
N ASN A 7 -10.96 -7.23 30.83
CA ASN A 7 -11.11 -7.48 32.25
C ASN A 7 -9.87 -7.03 33.06
N ALA A 8 -8.67 -7.28 32.53
CA ALA A 8 -7.41 -6.87 33.18
C ALA A 8 -7.20 -5.34 33.14
N ARG A 9 -7.89 -4.62 32.27
CA ARG A 9 -7.74 -3.16 32.03
C ARG A 9 -9.06 -2.41 32.19
N LEU A 10 -9.99 -2.93 33.00
CA LEU A 10 -11.33 -2.36 33.12
C LEU A 10 -11.32 -0.91 33.59
N ASP A 11 -10.49 -0.56 34.59
CA ASP A 11 -10.39 0.81 35.12
C ASP A 11 -9.78 1.78 34.11
N PHE A 12 -8.86 1.30 33.27
CA PHE A 12 -8.35 2.06 32.13
C PHE A 12 -9.46 2.34 31.10
N LEU A 13 -10.23 1.31 30.74
CA LEU A 13 -11.29 1.43 29.73
C LEU A 13 -12.44 2.34 30.16
N LYS A 14 -12.75 2.41 31.46
CA LYS A 14 -13.74 3.35 32.01
C LYS A 14 -13.41 4.82 31.74
N ARG A 15 -12.15 5.16 31.45
CA ARG A 15 -11.75 6.53 31.07
C ARG A 15 -12.20 6.88 29.65
N TYR A 16 -12.48 5.90 28.79
CA TYR A 16 -12.78 6.05 27.37
C TYR A 16 -14.21 5.67 26.98
N GLY A 17 -14.97 5.04 27.88
CA GLY A 17 -16.33 4.62 27.60
C GLY A 17 -17.10 4.12 28.81
N HIS A 18 -18.36 3.77 28.59
CA HIS A 18 -19.29 3.32 29.62
C HIS A 18 -19.10 1.81 29.92
N PHE A 19 -18.20 1.49 30.82
CA PHE A 19 -17.88 0.12 31.23
C PHE A 19 -18.23 -0.14 32.70
N GLU A 20 -19.21 0.55 33.28
CA GLU A 20 -19.64 0.40 34.67
C GLU A 20 -20.19 -1.01 34.93
N ALA A 21 -20.86 -1.61 33.95
CA ALA A 21 -21.35 -2.99 34.01
C ALA A 21 -20.30 -4.06 33.65
N GLY A 22 -19.04 -3.67 33.43
CA GLY A 22 -17.94 -4.56 33.07
C GLY A 22 -17.77 -4.73 31.53
N ILE A 23 -16.97 -5.73 31.15
CA ILE A 23 -16.67 -6.01 29.72
C ILE A 23 -17.78 -6.88 29.12
N PRO A 24 -18.25 -6.59 27.91
CA PRO A 24 -19.22 -7.43 27.19
C PRO A 24 -18.71 -8.87 27.01
N SER A 25 -19.62 -9.85 26.98
CA SER A 25 -19.24 -11.22 26.64
C SER A 25 -18.64 -11.34 25.23
N ALA A 26 -17.90 -12.42 24.99
CA ALA A 26 -17.33 -12.69 23.65
C ALA A 26 -18.42 -12.76 22.57
N ASP A 27 -19.58 -13.33 22.88
CA ASP A 27 -20.71 -13.44 21.94
C ASP A 27 -21.33 -12.06 21.66
N THR A 28 -21.45 -11.22 22.69
CA THR A 28 -21.94 -9.84 22.52
C THR A 28 -20.97 -9.04 21.65
N LEU A 29 -19.66 -9.14 21.90
CA LEU A 29 -18.66 -8.47 21.08
C LEU A 29 -18.70 -8.97 19.63
N ALA A 30 -18.79 -10.29 19.44
CA ALA A 30 -18.88 -10.88 18.09
C ALA A 30 -20.16 -10.43 17.37
N ARG A 31 -21.30 -10.33 18.07
CA ARG A 31 -22.56 -9.83 17.51
C ARG A 31 -22.44 -8.36 17.10
N VAL A 32 -21.92 -7.50 17.96
CA VAL A 32 -21.71 -6.07 17.67
C VAL A 32 -20.79 -5.89 16.46
N MET A 33 -19.67 -6.62 16.39
CA MET A 33 -18.75 -6.58 15.25
C MET A 33 -19.43 -7.05 13.95
N GLY A 34 -20.39 -7.98 14.02
CA GLY A 34 -21.17 -8.40 12.86
C GLY A 34 -22.25 -7.39 12.40
N MET A 35 -22.60 -6.44 13.25
CA MET A 35 -23.56 -5.37 12.93
C MET A 35 -22.88 -4.12 12.32
N ILE A 36 -21.56 -4.05 12.38
CA ILE A 36 -20.82 -2.91 11.80
C ILE A 36 -20.99 -2.92 10.29
N ASN A 37 -21.49 -1.83 9.75
CA ASN A 37 -21.50 -1.61 8.32
C ASN A 37 -20.09 -1.26 7.83
N SER A 38 -19.45 -2.17 7.10
CA SER A 38 -18.07 -2.01 6.63
C SER A 38 -17.87 -0.77 5.76
N ALA A 39 -18.85 -0.41 4.92
CA ALA A 39 -18.76 0.80 4.09
C ALA A 39 -18.85 2.09 4.94
N ALA A 40 -19.65 2.10 6.00
CA ALA A 40 -19.70 3.23 6.93
C ALA A 40 -18.39 3.35 7.72
N LEU A 41 -17.86 2.25 8.23
CA LEU A 41 -16.57 2.22 8.93
C LEU A 41 -15.43 2.70 8.01
N GLN A 42 -15.42 2.27 6.75
CA GLN A 42 -14.45 2.72 5.75
C GLN A 42 -14.52 4.23 5.52
N ARG A 43 -15.72 4.78 5.34
CA ARG A 43 -15.86 6.24 5.19
C ARG A 43 -15.37 7.00 6.43
N SER A 44 -15.69 6.50 7.62
CA SER A 44 -15.21 7.09 8.88
C SER A 44 -13.69 7.01 9.01
N PHE A 45 -13.08 5.89 8.61
CA PHE A 45 -11.62 5.73 8.60
C PHE A 45 -10.96 6.73 7.64
N ILE A 46 -11.47 6.85 6.41
CA ILE A 46 -10.92 7.78 5.41
C ILE A 46 -11.11 9.24 5.87
N ALA A 47 -12.28 9.58 6.45
CA ALA A 47 -12.51 10.91 7.00
C ALA A 47 -11.52 11.23 8.13
N TRP A 48 -11.38 10.30 9.08
CA TRP A 48 -10.40 10.44 10.17
C TRP A 48 -8.97 10.62 9.64
N MET A 49 -8.56 9.86 8.62
CA MET A 49 -7.23 10.02 8.03
C MET A 49 -7.05 11.37 7.34
N LYS A 50 -8.09 11.91 6.69
CA LYS A 50 -8.05 13.26 6.09
C LYS A 50 -7.88 14.36 7.15
N ASP A 51 -8.49 14.18 8.32
CA ASP A 51 -8.36 15.14 9.43
C ASP A 51 -6.96 15.08 10.05
N CYS A 52 -6.35 13.90 10.10
CA CYS A 52 -5.05 13.67 10.75
C CYS A 52 -3.85 13.84 9.80
N HIS A 53 -4.05 13.74 8.50
CA HIS A 53 -2.97 13.77 7.51
C HIS A 53 -3.40 14.54 6.26
N THR A 54 -2.72 15.67 6.01
CA THR A 54 -2.86 16.42 4.77
C THR A 54 -1.88 15.89 3.75
N LEU A 55 -2.38 15.37 2.63
CA LEU A 55 -1.56 14.97 1.49
C LEU A 55 -0.92 16.21 0.86
N THR A 56 0.36 16.11 0.55
CA THR A 56 1.13 17.18 -0.08
C THR A 56 1.23 16.96 -1.59
N ASP A 57 1.38 18.05 -2.33
CA ASP A 57 1.58 17.97 -3.79
C ASP A 57 2.81 17.13 -4.13
N GLY A 58 2.65 16.22 -5.09
CA GLY A 58 3.69 15.27 -5.48
C GLY A 58 3.89 14.08 -4.54
N GLU A 59 3.13 13.99 -3.43
CA GLU A 59 3.24 12.84 -2.53
C GLU A 59 2.89 11.53 -3.24
N VAL A 60 3.69 10.48 -2.99
CA VAL A 60 3.47 9.16 -3.57
C VAL A 60 2.41 8.40 -2.76
N ILE A 61 1.33 7.99 -3.43
CA ILE A 61 0.31 7.12 -2.90
C ILE A 61 0.45 5.74 -3.55
N ALA A 62 0.91 4.77 -2.78
CA ALA A 62 1.04 3.38 -3.24
C ALA A 62 -0.28 2.64 -3.08
N ILE A 63 -0.77 2.03 -4.17
CA ILE A 63 -1.96 1.16 -4.14
C ILE A 63 -1.52 -0.27 -4.46
N ASP A 64 -1.88 -1.21 -3.59
CA ASP A 64 -1.53 -2.61 -3.73
C ASP A 64 -2.56 -3.53 -3.07
N GLY A 65 -2.63 -4.76 -3.57
CA GLY A 65 -3.55 -5.78 -3.09
C GLY A 65 -2.97 -6.67 -1.98
N LYS A 66 -3.81 -7.09 -1.05
CA LYS A 66 -3.47 -8.05 0.00
C LYS A 66 -4.56 -9.08 0.18
N THR A 67 -4.18 -10.35 0.16
CA THR A 67 -5.08 -11.46 0.50
C THR A 67 -5.06 -11.73 2.00
N LEU A 68 -6.23 -11.69 2.64
CA LEU A 68 -6.41 -12.09 4.05
C LEU A 68 -6.50 -13.63 4.12
N ARG A 69 -5.35 -14.32 4.18
CA ARG A 69 -5.24 -15.77 4.00
C ARG A 69 -6.10 -16.59 4.96
N GLY A 70 -6.26 -16.15 6.21
CA GLY A 70 -7.10 -16.82 7.22
C GLY A 70 -8.60 -16.65 7.05
N SER A 71 -9.08 -15.82 6.12
CA SER A 71 -10.50 -15.46 5.97
C SER A 71 -11.35 -16.48 5.20
N TYR A 72 -10.74 -17.48 4.55
CA TYR A 72 -11.47 -18.52 3.81
C TYR A 72 -12.36 -19.37 4.73
N ASP A 73 -13.53 -19.82 4.23
CA ASP A 73 -14.43 -20.72 4.94
C ASP A 73 -14.84 -21.89 4.03
N ARG A 74 -14.15 -23.02 4.17
CA ARG A 74 -14.40 -24.22 3.38
C ARG A 74 -15.82 -24.78 3.61
N SER A 75 -16.36 -24.65 4.83
CA SER A 75 -17.68 -25.17 5.17
C SER A 75 -18.80 -24.43 4.45
N LYS A 76 -18.58 -23.17 4.09
CA LYS A 76 -19.54 -22.30 3.39
C LYS A 76 -19.15 -22.02 1.94
N GLY A 77 -18.12 -22.67 1.41
CA GLY A 77 -17.60 -22.41 0.05
C GLY A 77 -17.09 -20.99 -0.16
N LYS A 78 -16.72 -20.27 0.92
CA LYS A 78 -16.18 -18.90 0.83
C LYS A 78 -14.68 -18.93 0.61
N GLY A 79 -14.22 -18.27 -0.47
CA GLY A 79 -12.80 -18.00 -0.72
C GLY A 79 -12.19 -16.99 0.25
N THR A 80 -10.90 -16.74 0.10
CA THR A 80 -10.20 -15.70 0.84
C THR A 80 -10.69 -14.31 0.45
N ILE A 81 -10.72 -13.41 1.41
CA ILE A 81 -11.01 -11.99 1.14
C ILE A 81 -9.74 -11.35 0.60
N HIS A 82 -9.89 -10.62 -0.49
CA HIS A 82 -8.85 -9.83 -1.10
C HIS A 82 -9.15 -8.35 -0.87
N MET A 83 -8.14 -7.58 -0.44
CA MET A 83 -8.25 -6.16 -0.12
C MET A 83 -7.29 -5.38 -0.98
N VAL A 84 -7.71 -4.24 -1.49
CA VAL A 84 -6.82 -3.22 -2.08
C VAL A 84 -6.61 -2.12 -1.05
N ASN A 85 -5.37 -1.74 -0.84
CA ASN A 85 -4.96 -0.76 0.16
C ASN A 85 -4.33 0.46 -0.51
N ALA A 86 -4.59 1.65 0.04
CA ALA A 86 -3.91 2.88 -0.33
C ALA A 86 -3.02 3.34 0.84
N PHE A 87 -1.78 3.66 0.52
CA PHE A 87 -0.72 3.95 1.47
C PHE A 87 -0.01 5.26 1.10
N ALA A 88 -0.08 6.25 1.97
CA ALA A 88 0.66 7.51 1.86
C ALA A 88 2.11 7.26 2.29
N THR A 89 3.04 7.36 1.34
CA THR A 89 4.41 6.87 1.56
C THR A 89 5.24 7.84 2.40
N ALA A 90 4.96 9.13 2.35
CA ALA A 90 5.73 10.15 3.09
C ALA A 90 5.67 9.94 4.61
N ASN A 91 4.49 9.65 5.15
CA ASN A 91 4.30 9.41 6.58
C ASN A 91 4.15 7.91 6.93
N GLY A 92 4.15 7.06 5.91
CA GLY A 92 4.04 5.62 6.08
C GLY A 92 2.70 5.15 6.63
N MET A 93 1.59 5.79 6.24
CA MET A 93 0.25 5.53 6.78
C MET A 93 -0.69 4.91 5.76
N SER A 94 -1.53 3.98 6.20
CA SER A 94 -2.68 3.54 5.43
C SER A 94 -3.74 4.63 5.44
N ILE A 95 -4.21 5.05 4.25
CA ILE A 95 -5.22 6.10 4.08
C ILE A 95 -6.57 5.55 3.61
N GLY A 96 -6.65 4.27 3.31
CA GLY A 96 -7.89 3.62 2.91
C GLY A 96 -7.68 2.21 2.42
N GLN A 97 -8.76 1.45 2.39
CA GLN A 97 -8.79 0.11 1.83
C GLN A 97 -10.13 -0.17 1.15
N GLN A 98 -10.16 -1.11 0.21
CA GLN A 98 -11.36 -1.56 -0.48
C GLN A 98 -11.34 -3.07 -0.64
N LYS A 99 -12.41 -3.72 -0.23
CA LYS A 99 -12.62 -5.16 -0.48
C LYS A 99 -12.86 -5.41 -1.96
N VAL A 100 -12.21 -6.42 -2.50
CA VAL A 100 -12.45 -6.93 -3.84
C VAL A 100 -13.68 -7.83 -3.79
N ASP A 101 -14.64 -7.61 -4.68
CA ASP A 101 -15.85 -8.43 -4.76
C ASP A 101 -15.49 -9.87 -5.18
N SER A 102 -16.19 -10.86 -4.64
CA SER A 102 -15.87 -12.29 -4.79
C SER A 102 -15.84 -12.82 -6.23
N LYS A 103 -16.46 -12.10 -7.17
CA LYS A 103 -16.49 -12.42 -8.62
C LYS A 103 -15.65 -11.45 -9.45
N SER A 104 -14.72 -10.74 -8.84
CA SER A 104 -13.98 -9.64 -9.42
C SER A 104 -12.49 -9.73 -9.03
N ASN A 105 -11.71 -8.74 -9.45
CA ASN A 105 -10.29 -8.60 -9.16
C ASN A 105 -9.96 -7.16 -8.70
N GLU A 106 -8.70 -6.89 -8.43
CA GLU A 106 -8.21 -5.57 -8.02
C GLU A 106 -8.55 -4.46 -9.01
N ILE A 107 -8.56 -4.78 -10.32
CA ILE A 107 -8.86 -3.82 -11.40
C ILE A 107 -10.21 -3.11 -11.18
N THR A 108 -11.18 -3.79 -10.56
CA THR A 108 -12.50 -3.19 -10.29
C THR A 108 -12.59 -2.53 -8.91
N ALA A 109 -11.73 -2.92 -7.97
CA ALA A 109 -11.70 -2.35 -6.61
C ALA A 109 -10.90 -1.04 -6.54
N ILE A 110 -9.81 -0.92 -7.32
CA ILE A 110 -8.97 0.28 -7.36
C ILE A 110 -9.78 1.55 -7.70
N PRO A 111 -10.62 1.60 -8.76
CA PRO A 111 -11.43 2.78 -9.05
C PRO A 111 -12.40 3.15 -7.92
N LYS A 112 -12.99 2.14 -7.22
CA LYS A 112 -13.88 2.37 -6.07
C LYS A 112 -13.11 2.99 -4.89
N LEU A 113 -11.90 2.53 -4.64
CA LEU A 113 -11.03 3.10 -3.61
C LEU A 113 -10.64 4.53 -3.95
N LEU A 114 -10.19 4.80 -5.17
CA LEU A 114 -9.83 6.13 -5.65
C LEU A 114 -10.99 7.13 -5.54
N GLU A 115 -12.24 6.67 -5.73
CA GLU A 115 -13.43 7.52 -5.59
C GLU A 115 -13.54 8.13 -4.19
N LEU A 116 -13.19 7.35 -3.16
CA LEU A 116 -13.29 7.74 -1.76
C LEU A 116 -12.10 8.61 -1.29
N LEU A 117 -10.95 8.50 -1.96
CA LEU A 117 -9.73 9.18 -1.58
C LEU A 117 -9.67 10.61 -2.15
N GLY A 118 -9.04 11.51 -1.42
CA GLY A 118 -8.69 12.85 -1.90
C GLY A 118 -7.21 12.89 -2.29
N VAL A 119 -6.87 12.42 -3.50
CA VAL A 119 -5.48 12.25 -3.97
C VAL A 119 -5.03 13.36 -4.93
N LYS A 120 -5.74 14.50 -4.95
CA LYS A 120 -5.39 15.63 -5.81
C LYS A 120 -3.93 16.06 -5.64
N GLY A 121 -3.22 16.25 -6.76
CA GLY A 121 -1.81 16.62 -6.80
C GLY A 121 -0.82 15.49 -6.47
N CYS A 122 -1.29 14.32 -6.02
CA CYS A 122 -0.44 13.18 -5.66
C CYS A 122 0.03 12.40 -6.90
N LEU A 123 1.09 11.61 -6.72
CA LEU A 123 1.55 10.60 -7.68
C LEU A 123 1.08 9.21 -7.21
N VAL A 124 0.09 8.65 -7.88
CA VAL A 124 -0.47 7.32 -7.55
C VAL A 124 0.36 6.24 -8.25
N THR A 125 0.95 5.34 -7.46
CA THR A 125 1.73 4.22 -7.96
C THR A 125 0.97 2.92 -7.80
N ILE A 126 0.93 2.10 -8.85
CA ILE A 126 0.23 0.80 -8.86
C ILE A 126 1.11 -0.23 -9.57
N ASP A 127 1.03 -1.48 -9.10
CA ASP A 127 1.70 -2.61 -9.72
C ASP A 127 1.17 -2.93 -11.14
N ALA A 128 1.78 -3.90 -11.81
CA ALA A 128 1.44 -4.23 -13.19
C ALA A 128 -0.02 -4.72 -13.36
N MET A 129 -0.63 -5.33 -12.34
CA MET A 129 -2.04 -5.76 -12.44
C MET A 129 -2.98 -4.56 -12.59
N GLY A 130 -2.69 -3.47 -11.92
CA GLY A 130 -3.43 -2.21 -12.00
C GLY A 130 -3.06 -1.32 -13.18
N CYS A 131 -2.11 -1.72 -14.04
CA CYS A 131 -1.78 -1.00 -15.28
C CYS A 131 -2.91 -1.17 -16.30
N GLN A 132 -3.93 -0.32 -16.18
CA GLN A 132 -5.15 -0.34 -16.99
C GLN A 132 -5.55 1.08 -17.38
N LYS A 133 -5.92 1.31 -18.65
CA LYS A 133 -6.31 2.62 -19.20
C LYS A 133 -7.43 3.28 -18.39
N LYS A 134 -8.43 2.49 -17.95
CA LYS A 134 -9.54 2.99 -17.11
C LYS A 134 -9.09 3.44 -15.71
N ILE A 135 -8.09 2.78 -15.16
CA ILE A 135 -7.50 3.18 -13.86
C ILE A 135 -6.68 4.45 -14.03
N ALA A 136 -5.86 4.53 -15.08
CA ALA A 136 -5.11 5.74 -15.44
C ALA A 136 -6.05 6.95 -15.58
N GLN A 137 -7.15 6.81 -16.35
CA GLN A 137 -8.16 7.86 -16.50
C GLN A 137 -8.78 8.24 -15.14
N LYS A 138 -9.12 7.25 -14.31
CA LYS A 138 -9.72 7.52 -12.99
C LYS A 138 -8.78 8.30 -12.06
N ILE A 139 -7.48 8.06 -12.14
CA ILE A 139 -6.48 8.83 -11.38
C ILE A 139 -6.44 10.28 -11.85
N LEU A 140 -6.43 10.50 -13.17
CA LEU A 140 -6.47 11.84 -13.76
C LEU A 140 -7.77 12.58 -13.43
N ASP A 141 -8.93 11.90 -13.44
CA ASP A 141 -10.22 12.47 -13.03
C ASP A 141 -10.21 12.94 -11.57
N LYS A 142 -9.29 12.42 -10.74
CA LYS A 142 -9.07 12.84 -9.34
C LYS A 142 -8.00 13.94 -9.23
N GLU A 143 -7.60 14.54 -10.35
CA GLU A 143 -6.55 15.56 -10.43
C GLU A 143 -5.22 15.09 -9.81
N ALA A 144 -4.89 13.80 -10.01
CA ALA A 144 -3.65 13.16 -9.60
C ALA A 144 -2.90 12.63 -10.82
N ASP A 145 -1.60 12.36 -10.67
CA ASP A 145 -0.79 11.71 -11.67
C ASP A 145 -0.68 10.20 -11.41
N TYR A 146 -0.48 9.42 -12.47
CA TYR A 146 -0.23 7.98 -12.32
C TYR A 146 1.24 7.63 -12.63
N LEU A 147 1.74 6.60 -11.94
CA LEU A 147 2.97 5.88 -12.26
C LEU A 147 2.66 4.38 -12.21
N LEU A 148 2.51 3.75 -13.36
CA LEU A 148 2.04 2.37 -13.50
C LEU A 148 3.19 1.47 -13.97
N ALA A 149 3.37 0.34 -13.30
CA ALA A 149 4.31 -0.69 -13.74
C ALA A 149 3.74 -1.44 -14.95
N VAL A 150 4.57 -1.68 -15.96
CA VAL A 150 4.22 -2.39 -17.20
C VAL A 150 4.75 -3.81 -17.15
N LYS A 151 3.96 -4.78 -17.58
CA LYS A 151 4.30 -6.19 -17.66
C LYS A 151 3.45 -6.90 -18.70
N GLY A 152 3.59 -8.21 -18.86
CA GLY A 152 2.92 -9.06 -19.86
C GLY A 152 1.41 -8.89 -20.03
N ASN A 153 0.71 -8.30 -19.06
CA ASN A 153 -0.70 -7.91 -19.21
C ASN A 153 -0.91 -6.74 -20.20
N GLN A 154 0.16 -6.02 -20.52
CA GLN A 154 0.23 -4.96 -21.54
C GLN A 154 1.32 -5.30 -22.57
N GLY A 155 1.18 -6.46 -23.23
CA GLY A 155 2.25 -7.08 -24.02
C GLY A 155 2.79 -6.22 -25.16
N MET A 156 1.95 -5.45 -25.87
CA MET A 156 2.43 -4.53 -26.92
C MET A 156 3.25 -3.38 -26.31
N LEU A 157 2.82 -2.86 -25.17
CA LEU A 157 3.56 -1.80 -24.46
C LEU A 157 4.89 -2.34 -23.91
N GLU A 158 4.88 -3.52 -23.29
CA GLU A 158 6.11 -4.19 -22.81
C GLU A 158 7.10 -4.44 -23.96
N GLN A 159 6.63 -4.93 -25.11
CA GLN A 159 7.47 -5.14 -26.29
C GLN A 159 8.09 -3.83 -26.80
N ALA A 160 7.33 -2.73 -26.82
CA ALA A 160 7.87 -1.43 -27.21
C ALA A 160 8.97 -0.95 -26.27
N PHE A 161 8.85 -1.24 -24.96
CA PHE A 161 9.92 -0.99 -24.00
C PHE A 161 11.16 -1.87 -24.25
N ASP A 162 10.96 -3.18 -24.50
CA ASP A 162 12.06 -4.10 -24.81
C ASP A 162 12.81 -3.69 -26.07
N ASP A 163 12.09 -3.24 -27.10
CA ASP A 163 12.68 -2.79 -28.36
C ASP A 163 13.48 -1.48 -28.20
N TYR A 164 12.98 -0.54 -27.40
CA TYR A 164 13.62 0.76 -27.18
C TYR A 164 14.80 0.70 -26.20
N PHE A 165 14.66 0.01 -25.08
CA PHE A 165 15.70 -0.06 -24.02
C PHE A 165 16.66 -1.25 -24.23
N ARG A 166 17.00 -1.58 -25.47
CA ARG A 166 18.03 -2.59 -25.76
C ARG A 166 19.40 -2.12 -25.32
N MET A 167 20.26 -3.07 -24.99
CA MET A 167 21.63 -2.79 -24.48
C MET A 167 22.48 -1.92 -25.41
N ASP A 168 22.29 -2.04 -26.73
CA ASP A 168 22.97 -1.23 -27.75
C ASP A 168 22.46 0.22 -27.78
N MET A 169 21.19 0.44 -27.47
CA MET A 169 20.60 1.78 -27.38
C MET A 169 20.96 2.50 -26.08
N LEU A 170 21.18 1.76 -25.00
CA LEU A 170 21.55 2.35 -23.69
C LEU A 170 22.91 3.04 -23.68
N GLN A 171 23.82 2.68 -24.58
CA GLN A 171 25.14 3.33 -24.69
C GLN A 171 25.07 4.78 -25.14
N ASN A 172 24.01 5.15 -25.88
CA ASN A 172 23.78 6.52 -26.41
C ASN A 172 22.47 7.11 -25.90
N PHE A 173 22.05 6.71 -24.69
CA PHE A 173 20.79 7.18 -24.12
C PHE A 173 20.82 8.69 -23.85
N ASP A 174 19.96 9.44 -24.53
CA ASP A 174 19.85 10.92 -24.49
C ASP A 174 18.76 11.40 -23.50
N GLY A 175 18.18 10.50 -22.71
CA GLY A 175 17.17 10.84 -21.72
C GLY A 175 17.75 11.12 -20.33
N SER A 176 16.86 11.37 -19.36
CA SER A 176 17.26 11.52 -17.96
C SER A 176 17.71 10.18 -17.37
N SER A 177 18.85 10.17 -16.68
CA SER A 177 19.40 9.00 -16.02
C SER A 177 19.78 9.28 -14.58
N TYR A 178 19.59 8.32 -13.68
CA TYR A 178 19.98 8.42 -12.28
C TYR A 178 20.33 7.05 -11.70
N SER A 179 21.37 6.98 -10.90
CA SER A 179 21.78 5.73 -10.28
C SER A 179 22.08 5.88 -8.79
N THR A 180 21.81 4.83 -8.03
CA THR A 180 22.17 4.71 -6.62
C THR A 180 22.89 3.41 -6.37
N GLN A 181 23.83 3.43 -5.42
CA GLN A 181 24.52 2.23 -4.96
C GLN A 181 24.44 2.17 -3.44
N GLU A 182 23.95 1.06 -2.93
CA GLU A 182 23.74 0.83 -1.50
C GLU A 182 24.39 -0.49 -1.07
N LYS A 183 25.03 -0.47 0.10
CA LYS A 183 25.53 -1.69 0.74
C LYS A 183 24.69 -2.01 1.95
N SER A 184 24.00 -3.13 1.94
CA SER A 184 23.15 -3.58 3.04
C SER A 184 23.30 -5.09 3.25
N HIS A 185 23.44 -5.51 4.51
CA HIS A 185 23.52 -6.93 4.88
C HIS A 185 24.56 -7.75 4.08
N GLY A 186 25.71 -7.16 3.75
CA GLY A 186 26.77 -7.81 3.00
C GLY A 186 26.56 -7.86 1.47
N ARG A 187 25.46 -7.32 0.96
CA ARG A 187 25.13 -7.22 -0.46
C ARG A 187 25.35 -5.81 -0.97
N MET A 188 25.81 -5.68 -2.20
CA MET A 188 25.82 -4.43 -2.95
C MET A 188 24.60 -4.42 -3.87
N GLU A 189 23.79 -3.38 -3.80
CA GLU A 189 22.65 -3.19 -4.70
C GLU A 189 22.82 -1.88 -5.47
N THR A 190 22.94 -2.00 -6.79
CA THR A 190 22.96 -0.86 -7.70
C THR A 190 21.61 -0.76 -8.38
N ARG A 191 21.01 0.43 -8.36
CA ARG A 191 19.77 0.72 -9.07
C ARG A 191 20.03 1.82 -10.07
N VAL A 192 19.52 1.62 -11.27
CA VAL A 192 19.61 2.60 -12.37
C VAL A 192 18.20 2.88 -12.84
N ALA A 193 17.82 4.14 -12.89
CA ALA A 193 16.60 4.60 -13.53
C ALA A 193 16.95 5.36 -14.80
N LEU A 194 16.20 5.12 -15.86
CA LEU A 194 16.25 5.85 -17.12
C LEU A 194 14.85 6.33 -17.47
N VAL A 195 14.74 7.55 -17.97
CA VAL A 195 13.46 8.17 -18.34
C VAL A 195 13.56 8.76 -19.72
N ASN A 196 12.60 8.44 -20.58
CA ASN A 196 12.43 9.04 -21.89
C ASN A 196 11.11 9.82 -21.97
N ARG A 197 11.16 11.02 -22.54
CA ARG A 197 10.03 11.91 -22.80
C ARG A 197 9.60 11.88 -24.26
N ASP A 198 10.47 11.35 -25.14
CA ASP A 198 10.11 11.11 -26.53
C ASP A 198 9.28 9.83 -26.60
N LEU A 199 7.95 10.00 -26.68
CA LEU A 199 6.99 8.91 -26.73
C LEU A 199 6.77 8.40 -28.15
N SER A 200 7.33 9.03 -29.19
CA SER A 200 7.20 8.61 -30.58
C SER A 200 7.65 7.16 -30.80
N VAL A 201 8.54 6.67 -29.93
CA VAL A 201 9.02 5.27 -29.93
C VAL A 201 7.91 4.26 -29.62
N LEU A 202 6.79 4.69 -29.01
CA LEU A 202 5.62 3.87 -28.72
C LEU A 202 4.64 3.78 -29.91
N GLY A 203 4.82 4.62 -30.96
CA GLY A 203 3.90 4.69 -32.10
C GLY A 203 2.46 4.95 -31.65
N ASP A 204 1.51 4.22 -32.23
CA ASP A 204 0.07 4.41 -31.94
C ASP A 204 -0.29 4.13 -30.47
N ILE A 205 0.53 3.36 -29.73
CA ILE A 205 0.30 3.02 -28.31
C ILE A 205 0.32 4.26 -27.42
N GLU A 206 1.11 5.30 -27.77
CA GLU A 206 1.15 6.57 -27.05
C GLU A 206 -0.26 7.14 -26.85
N HIS A 207 -1.06 7.16 -27.91
CA HIS A 207 -2.40 7.75 -27.92
C HIS A 207 -3.46 6.92 -27.17
N GLU A 208 -3.12 5.70 -26.81
CA GLU A 208 -4.03 4.82 -26.08
C GLU A 208 -4.02 5.08 -24.55
N TRP A 209 -2.98 5.76 -24.06
CA TRP A 209 -2.82 6.05 -22.64
C TRP A 209 -3.12 7.53 -22.34
N PRO A 210 -4.10 7.81 -21.45
CA PRO A 210 -4.51 9.19 -21.20
C PRO A 210 -3.38 9.99 -20.54
N GLU A 211 -3.09 11.18 -21.10
CA GLU A 211 -2.07 12.13 -20.59
C GLU A 211 -0.68 11.50 -20.36
N LEU A 212 -0.30 10.47 -21.12
CA LEU A 212 1.03 9.88 -21.02
C LEU A 212 2.11 10.91 -21.38
N LYS A 213 3.11 11.10 -20.51
CA LYS A 213 4.21 12.06 -20.72
C LYS A 213 5.58 11.43 -20.59
N THR A 214 5.68 10.31 -19.90
CA THR A 214 6.98 9.73 -19.58
C THR A 214 6.93 8.22 -19.64
N MET A 215 7.92 7.63 -20.26
CA MET A 215 8.24 6.21 -20.16
C MET A 215 9.59 6.05 -19.45
N GLY A 216 9.73 4.99 -18.64
CA GLY A 216 10.98 4.79 -17.91
C GLY A 216 11.22 3.35 -17.51
N ILE A 217 12.48 3.06 -17.18
CA ILE A 217 12.89 1.78 -16.63
C ILE A 217 13.60 1.97 -15.29
N VAL A 218 13.49 0.95 -14.44
CA VAL A 218 14.31 0.79 -13.25
C VAL A 218 14.97 -0.58 -13.31
N ALA A 219 16.29 -0.59 -13.43
CA ALA A 219 17.12 -1.78 -13.34
C ALA A 219 17.70 -1.91 -11.94
N SER A 220 17.60 -3.08 -11.33
CA SER A 220 18.23 -3.41 -10.04
C SER A 220 19.22 -4.54 -10.23
N ILE A 221 20.45 -4.30 -9.84
CA ILE A 221 21.56 -5.28 -9.90
C ILE A 221 21.97 -5.59 -8.47
N ARG A 222 21.87 -6.87 -8.07
CA ARG A 222 22.26 -7.33 -6.76
C ARG A 222 23.53 -8.19 -6.88
N GLN A 223 24.54 -7.83 -6.12
CA GLN A 223 25.82 -8.53 -6.07
C GLN A 223 26.01 -9.12 -4.67
N GLU A 224 25.98 -10.45 -4.58
CA GLU A 224 26.37 -11.18 -3.35
C GLU A 224 27.88 -11.53 -3.38
N SER A 225 28.52 -11.46 -4.55
CA SER A 225 29.95 -11.72 -4.78
C SER A 225 30.54 -10.65 -5.72
N ALA A 226 31.83 -10.72 -5.98
CA ALA A 226 32.54 -9.75 -6.84
C ALA A 226 32.09 -9.76 -8.32
N VAL A 227 31.31 -10.75 -8.73
CA VAL A 227 30.80 -10.90 -10.11
C VAL A 227 29.30 -11.08 -10.07
N ALA A 228 28.54 -10.10 -10.63
CA ALA A 228 27.11 -10.24 -10.85
C ALA A 228 26.82 -11.22 -12.00
N THR A 229 25.80 -12.06 -11.84
CA THR A 229 25.28 -12.91 -12.91
C THR A 229 24.03 -12.27 -13.53
N GLU A 230 23.62 -12.68 -14.74
CA GLU A 230 22.40 -12.20 -15.37
C GLU A 230 21.15 -12.43 -14.50
N GLN A 231 21.16 -13.44 -13.64
CA GLN A 231 20.08 -13.76 -12.71
C GLN A 231 19.92 -12.71 -11.59
N ASP A 232 20.95 -11.92 -11.34
CA ASP A 232 20.95 -10.84 -10.33
C ASP A 232 20.40 -9.52 -10.88
N VAL A 233 20.05 -9.46 -12.16
CA VAL A 233 19.50 -8.26 -12.81
C VAL A 233 17.98 -8.36 -12.93
N SER A 234 17.29 -7.34 -12.45
CA SER A 234 15.84 -7.20 -12.54
C SER A 234 15.52 -5.87 -13.20
N ILE A 235 14.77 -5.90 -14.30
CA ILE A 235 14.30 -4.71 -15.04
C ILE A 235 12.80 -4.59 -14.86
N ARG A 236 12.33 -3.35 -14.68
CA ARG A 236 10.90 -3.01 -14.56
C ARG A 236 10.61 -1.79 -15.39
N TYR A 237 9.51 -1.82 -16.13
CA TYR A 237 9.03 -0.77 -17.01
C TYR A 237 7.91 0.02 -16.37
N TYR A 238 7.86 1.32 -16.65
CA TYR A 238 6.89 2.24 -16.08
C TYR A 238 6.39 3.25 -17.09
N ILE A 239 5.13 3.61 -17.00
CA ILE A 239 4.50 4.73 -17.69
C ILE A 239 3.96 5.73 -16.70
N CYS A 240 4.02 7.02 -17.03
CA CYS A 240 3.62 8.10 -16.12
C CYS A 240 2.93 9.25 -16.87
N SER A 241 1.89 9.82 -16.26
CA SER A 241 1.21 11.04 -16.74
C SER A 241 1.96 12.33 -16.38
N LYS A 242 2.91 12.25 -15.47
CA LYS A 242 3.74 13.39 -15.06
C LYS A 242 5.06 13.40 -15.82
N ASP A 243 5.56 14.59 -16.13
CA ASP A 243 6.94 14.76 -16.58
C ASP A 243 7.86 14.49 -15.39
N LEU A 244 8.57 13.35 -15.42
CA LEU A 244 9.43 12.91 -14.34
C LEU A 244 10.90 12.92 -14.74
N GLU A 245 11.76 13.28 -13.79
CA GLU A 245 13.19 12.98 -13.83
C GLU A 245 13.48 11.55 -13.36
N ALA A 246 14.59 10.97 -13.82
CA ALA A 246 14.97 9.60 -13.44
C ALA A 246 15.15 9.43 -11.92
N GLN A 247 15.62 10.44 -11.21
CA GLN A 247 15.71 10.43 -9.76
C GLN A 247 14.31 10.26 -9.13
N THR A 248 13.35 11.08 -9.56
CA THR A 248 11.97 11.01 -9.05
C THR A 248 11.31 9.67 -9.36
N LEU A 249 11.56 9.12 -10.56
CA LEU A 249 11.08 7.77 -10.92
C LEU A 249 11.63 6.72 -9.93
N LEU A 250 12.95 6.75 -9.66
CA LEU A 250 13.57 5.80 -8.74
C LEU A 250 13.03 5.95 -7.32
N GLU A 251 12.90 7.16 -6.83
CA GLU A 251 12.37 7.45 -5.49
C GLU A 251 10.91 7.01 -5.35
N ALA A 252 10.06 7.31 -6.33
CA ALA A 252 8.65 6.92 -6.32
C ALA A 252 8.46 5.39 -6.38
N THR A 253 9.22 4.71 -7.23
CA THR A 253 9.16 3.23 -7.31
C THR A 253 9.68 2.56 -6.05
N ARG A 254 10.68 3.11 -5.37
CA ARG A 254 11.13 2.64 -4.05
C ARG A 254 10.10 2.90 -2.96
N SER A 255 9.47 4.07 -2.98
CA SER A 255 8.44 4.45 -2.01
C SER A 255 7.21 3.55 -2.11
N HIS A 256 6.89 3.02 -3.31
CA HIS A 256 5.83 2.05 -3.50
C HIS A 256 5.98 0.80 -2.60
N TRP A 257 7.22 0.34 -2.36
CA TRP A 257 7.48 -0.80 -1.45
C TRP A 257 7.02 -0.56 -0.01
N GLY A 258 6.72 0.68 0.35
CA GLY A 258 6.15 1.03 1.65
C GLY A 258 4.83 0.32 1.94
N VAL A 259 3.99 0.07 0.93
CA VAL A 259 2.73 -0.67 1.08
C VAL A 259 2.99 -2.15 1.39
N GLU A 260 4.00 -2.77 0.76
CA GLU A 260 4.39 -4.16 1.08
C GLU A 260 4.96 -4.27 2.51
N VAL A 261 5.75 -3.29 2.96
CA VAL A 261 6.22 -3.20 4.35
C VAL A 261 5.06 -3.02 5.33
N MET A 262 4.02 -2.29 4.94
CA MET A 262 2.78 -2.20 5.71
C MET A 262 2.11 -3.57 5.82
N HIS A 263 1.93 -4.30 4.71
CA HIS A 263 1.38 -5.65 4.68
C HIS A 263 2.18 -6.61 5.56
N TRP A 264 3.50 -6.60 5.45
CA TRP A 264 4.38 -7.38 6.30
C TRP A 264 4.22 -7.03 7.80
N SER A 265 4.05 -5.76 8.13
CA SER A 265 3.82 -5.31 9.51
C SER A 265 2.49 -5.83 10.07
N LEU A 266 1.41 -5.85 9.25
CA LEU A 266 0.13 -6.44 9.62
C LEU A 266 0.24 -7.94 9.88
N ASP A 267 1.04 -8.65 9.09
CA ASP A 267 1.23 -10.10 9.26
C ASP A 267 2.10 -10.44 10.48
N THR A 268 3.21 -9.73 10.66
CA THR A 268 4.17 -10.08 11.72
C THR A 268 3.82 -9.49 13.09
N ALA A 269 3.28 -8.27 13.12
CA ALA A 269 2.94 -7.61 14.38
C ALA A 269 1.49 -7.87 14.81
N PHE A 270 0.54 -8.00 13.88
CA PHE A 270 -0.87 -8.20 14.19
C PHE A 270 -1.37 -9.62 13.88
N CYS A 271 -0.52 -10.48 13.33
CA CYS A 271 -0.85 -11.86 12.93
C CYS A 271 -2.09 -11.93 12.04
N GLU A 272 -2.21 -11.01 11.07
CA GLU A 272 -3.41 -10.84 10.26
C GLU A 272 -3.74 -12.10 9.46
N ASP A 273 -2.75 -12.71 8.81
CA ASP A 273 -2.91 -13.96 8.05
C ASP A 273 -3.35 -15.16 8.91
N ASN A 274 -3.08 -15.13 10.23
CA ASN A 274 -3.54 -16.14 11.17
C ASN A 274 -4.97 -15.89 11.68
N SER A 275 -5.59 -14.78 11.34
CA SER A 275 -6.95 -14.42 11.78
C SER A 275 -7.97 -15.35 11.13
N ARG A 276 -8.75 -16.08 11.95
CA ARG A 276 -9.82 -16.96 11.51
C ARG A 276 -11.21 -16.34 11.59
N ILE A 277 -11.28 -15.01 11.59
CA ILE A 277 -12.56 -14.30 11.54
C ILE A 277 -13.08 -14.39 10.12
N ARG A 278 -14.24 -15.07 9.93
CA ARG A 278 -14.75 -15.49 8.61
C ARG A 278 -16.21 -15.11 8.38
N ALA A 279 -16.95 -14.88 9.47
CA ALA A 279 -18.38 -14.61 9.39
C ALA A 279 -18.64 -13.17 8.96
N ASP A 280 -19.58 -13.00 8.03
CA ASP A 280 -20.08 -11.72 7.55
C ASP A 280 -18.96 -10.78 7.08
N ASP A 281 -19.08 -9.48 7.32
CA ASP A 281 -18.07 -8.46 7.00
C ASP A 281 -17.05 -8.23 8.14
N ARG A 282 -17.07 -9.09 9.17
CA ARG A 282 -16.17 -8.95 10.35
C ARG A 282 -14.71 -9.00 9.98
N ALA A 283 -14.31 -9.83 9.01
CA ALA A 283 -12.92 -9.92 8.59
C ALA A 283 -12.44 -8.59 8.00
N GLU A 284 -13.27 -7.94 7.20
CA GLU A 284 -13.01 -6.61 6.62
C GLU A 284 -12.93 -5.53 7.70
N ALA A 285 -13.90 -5.51 8.64
CA ALA A 285 -13.89 -4.57 9.77
C ALA A 285 -12.63 -4.72 10.64
N PHE A 286 -12.22 -5.96 10.94
CA PHE A 286 -10.99 -6.21 11.71
C PHE A 286 -9.72 -5.87 10.93
N ALA A 287 -9.67 -6.04 9.61
CA ALA A 287 -8.55 -5.57 8.80
C ALA A 287 -8.40 -4.05 8.91
N MET A 288 -9.50 -3.32 8.82
CA MET A 288 -9.53 -1.87 8.97
C MET A 288 -9.07 -1.41 10.38
N ILE A 289 -9.58 -2.05 11.43
CA ILE A 289 -9.15 -1.76 12.81
C ILE A 289 -7.65 -2.00 12.98
N ARG A 290 -7.07 -3.05 12.37
CA ARG A 290 -5.62 -3.29 12.42
C ARG A 290 -4.85 -2.17 11.74
N GLN A 291 -5.33 -1.66 10.60
CA GLN A 291 -4.69 -0.51 9.92
C GLN A 291 -4.77 0.76 10.78
N MET A 292 -5.91 1.04 11.41
CA MET A 292 -6.04 2.13 12.38
C MET A 292 -5.02 2.00 13.50
N CYS A 293 -4.93 0.82 14.12
CA CYS A 293 -3.95 0.56 15.18
C CYS A 293 -2.50 0.69 14.68
N LEU A 294 -2.21 0.26 13.45
CA LEU A 294 -0.89 0.42 12.86
C LEU A 294 -0.53 1.89 12.66
N ASN A 295 -1.47 2.70 12.17
CA ASN A 295 -1.27 4.14 12.01
C ASN A 295 -0.99 4.82 13.35
N LEU A 296 -1.80 4.55 14.39
CA LEU A 296 -1.58 5.06 15.75
C LEU A 296 -0.20 4.69 16.30
N LEU A 297 0.23 3.42 16.15
CA LEU A 297 1.55 2.97 16.59
C LEU A 297 2.70 3.61 15.80
N LYS A 298 2.48 3.95 14.53
CA LYS A 298 3.47 4.65 13.71
C LYS A 298 3.60 6.12 14.11
N SER A 299 2.50 6.79 14.39
CA SER A 299 2.47 8.19 14.81
C SER A 299 3.13 8.43 16.15
N GLU A 300 3.07 7.47 17.06
CA GLU A 300 3.77 7.54 18.33
C GLU A 300 5.27 7.40 18.11
N THR A 301 6.06 8.44 18.37
CA THR A 301 7.50 8.52 18.09
C THR A 301 8.39 8.54 19.33
N THR A 302 7.80 8.63 20.55
CA THR A 302 8.59 8.74 21.79
C THR A 302 9.30 7.43 22.15
N PHE A 303 8.73 6.28 21.76
CA PHE A 303 9.37 4.97 21.93
C PHE A 303 10.00 4.50 20.62
N LYS A 304 11.34 4.43 20.61
CA LYS A 304 12.12 3.93 19.47
C LYS A 304 12.12 2.39 19.42
N GLY A 305 11.06 1.82 18.85
CA GLY A 305 10.92 0.38 18.71
C GLY A 305 10.09 0.01 17.47
N GLY A 306 10.27 -1.20 16.94
CA GLY A 306 9.43 -1.71 15.85
C GLY A 306 7.98 -1.93 16.32
N ILE A 307 7.04 -1.99 15.36
CA ILE A 307 5.58 -2.07 15.60
C ILE A 307 5.21 -3.18 16.59
N LYS A 308 5.80 -4.37 16.46
CA LYS A 308 5.56 -5.49 17.38
C LYS A 308 5.91 -5.11 18.84
N ARG A 309 7.04 -4.44 19.06
CA ARG A 309 7.46 -4.00 20.39
C ARG A 309 6.55 -2.88 20.93
N LYS A 310 6.17 -1.93 20.08
CA LYS A 310 5.20 -0.87 20.45
C LYS A 310 3.87 -1.47 20.89
N ARG A 311 3.35 -2.44 20.14
CA ARG A 311 2.12 -3.16 20.50
C ARG A 311 2.24 -3.91 21.83
N MET A 312 3.37 -4.57 22.08
CA MET A 312 3.62 -5.22 23.37
C MET A 312 3.69 -4.21 24.51
N ASN A 313 4.34 -3.07 24.27
CA ASN A 313 4.43 -2.01 25.28
C ASN A 313 3.04 -1.45 25.64
N CYS A 314 2.14 -1.25 24.65
CA CYS A 314 0.74 -0.88 24.90
C CYS A 314 0.02 -1.90 25.79
N ALA A 315 0.33 -3.19 25.70
CA ALA A 315 -0.28 -4.22 26.53
C ALA A 315 0.25 -4.21 27.97
N MET A 316 1.48 -3.75 28.21
CA MET A 316 2.15 -3.74 29.50
C MET A 316 2.00 -2.41 30.25
N ASP A 317 1.97 -1.28 29.54
CA ASP A 317 1.99 0.08 30.11
C ASP A 317 0.80 0.91 29.63
N GLU A 318 -0.12 1.22 30.55
CA GLU A 318 -1.31 2.05 30.29
C GLU A 318 -0.96 3.51 29.93
N ASN A 319 0.12 4.06 30.46
CA ASN A 319 0.55 5.41 30.13
C ASN A 319 1.04 5.46 28.69
N TYR A 320 1.76 4.42 28.26
CA TYR A 320 2.18 4.31 26.88
C TYR A 320 0.98 4.06 25.94
N LEU A 321 0.04 3.21 26.34
CA LEU A 321 -1.21 3.01 25.59
C LEU A 321 -1.99 4.31 25.43
N SER A 322 -2.12 5.11 26.49
CA SER A 322 -2.74 6.45 26.43
C SER A 322 -2.05 7.36 25.42
N LYS A 323 -0.71 7.41 25.43
CA LYS A 323 0.07 8.20 24.44
C LYS A 323 -0.22 7.76 23.00
N VAL A 324 -0.29 6.45 22.75
CA VAL A 324 -0.61 5.91 21.41
C VAL A 324 -2.02 6.31 20.97
N LEU A 325 -3.01 6.24 21.88
CA LEU A 325 -4.40 6.59 21.57
C LEU A 325 -4.60 8.06 21.23
N VAL A 326 -3.80 8.96 21.81
CA VAL A 326 -3.86 10.41 21.55
C VAL A 326 -2.81 10.90 20.55
N SER A 327 -2.03 10.02 19.93
CA SER A 327 -0.95 10.41 19.02
C SER A 327 -1.42 11.00 17.69
N PHE A 328 -2.73 10.97 17.42
CA PHE A 328 -3.40 11.54 16.25
C PHE A 328 -4.31 12.73 16.58
N THR A 329 -4.32 13.17 17.82
CA THR A 329 -4.99 14.41 18.25
C THR A 329 -3.92 15.52 18.39
#